data_120cd1ec8dd8eec059003e7da18f08f7
#
_entry.id   120cd1ec8dd8eec059003e7da18f08f7
#
_cell.length_a   1.000
_cell.length_b   1.000
_cell.length_c   1.000
_cell.angle_alpha   90.00
_cell.angle_beta   90.00
_cell.angle_gamma   90.00
#
_symmetry.space_group_name_H-M   'P 1'
#
loop_
_entity.id
_entity.type
_entity.pdbx_description
1 polymer ?
#
loop_
_entity_poly.entity_id
_entity_poly.type
_entity_poly.pdbx_seq_one_letter_code
_entity_poly.pdbx_strand_id
1 'polypeptide(L)'
;MNNNNKERLIIIDGYGFVFRAYHSMPTLTNPKGVPIGAVFGFTSMLMKLLSDMKPTHAVVIFDYGRKNFRHDLYPAYKANRPPAPEDLKPQFPLVREAARALNLPILEQDNYEADDIIATLAKRAEHNDLLVNIVSSDKDLMQLIDGNITMYDPIKNKVIGAKEVEEKFGVPPSKLLDVLSMIGDSSDNVPGIPGFGPKTAVELINQYGSLDAVLERTTEIKQDKRRQTILDNKEQALLSRQLITL
;
A
#
# COMPACT_ATOMS: atom_id res chain seq x y z
N MET A 1 -0.30 -17.86 -25.54
CA MET A 1 -0.39 -16.56 -26.23
C MET A 1 0.80 -15.73 -25.77
N ASN A 2 1.61 -15.16 -26.69
CA ASN A 2 2.84 -14.44 -26.34
C ASN A 2 2.52 -13.18 -25.54
N ASN A 3 2.97 -13.11 -24.28
CA ASN A 3 2.87 -11.94 -23.40
C ASN A 3 3.66 -10.69 -23.90
N ASN A 4 4.37 -10.80 -25.02
CA ASN A 4 5.23 -9.73 -25.53
C ASN A 4 4.49 -8.54 -26.17
N ASN A 5 3.18 -8.55 -26.26
CA ASN A 5 2.40 -7.48 -26.91
C ASN A 5 1.31 -6.85 -25.99
N LYS A 6 1.26 -7.21 -24.70
CA LYS A 6 0.31 -6.57 -23.78
C LYS A 6 0.84 -5.20 -23.35
N GLU A 7 -0.02 -4.20 -23.36
CA GLU A 7 0.28 -2.90 -22.79
C GLU A 7 0.55 -3.01 -21.29
N ARG A 8 1.49 -2.20 -20.82
CA ARG A 8 1.93 -2.22 -19.43
C ARG A 8 1.73 -0.87 -18.78
N LEU A 9 0.93 -0.87 -17.71
CA LEU A 9 0.74 0.29 -16.85
C LEU A 9 1.63 0.17 -15.61
N ILE A 10 2.43 1.22 -15.36
CA ILE A 10 3.13 1.40 -14.09
C ILE A 10 2.41 2.43 -13.25
N ILE A 11 2.02 2.04 -12.04
CA ILE A 11 1.38 2.91 -11.04
C ILE A 11 2.37 3.13 -9.91
N ILE A 12 2.80 4.38 -9.72
CA ILE A 12 3.86 4.74 -8.79
C ILE A 12 3.24 5.40 -7.55
N ASP A 13 3.50 4.83 -6.39
CA ASP A 13 3.24 5.45 -5.10
C ASP A 13 4.19 6.62 -4.90
N GLY A 14 3.67 7.84 -5.07
CA GLY A 14 4.46 9.06 -5.09
C GLY A 14 5.12 9.35 -3.74
N TYR A 15 4.37 9.27 -2.64
CA TYR A 15 4.94 9.53 -1.32
C TYR A 15 5.90 8.45 -0.86
N GLY A 16 5.68 7.20 -1.20
CA GLY A 16 6.65 6.13 -0.96
C GLY A 16 8.02 6.46 -1.57
N PHE A 17 8.03 7.02 -2.80
CA PHE A 17 9.25 7.50 -3.45
C PHE A 17 9.85 8.74 -2.81
N VAL A 18 9.02 9.72 -2.43
CA VAL A 18 9.46 10.99 -1.80
C VAL A 18 10.13 10.72 -0.47
N PHE A 19 9.48 9.98 0.42
CA PHE A 19 10.05 9.68 1.73
C PHE A 19 11.32 8.83 1.62
N ARG A 20 11.34 7.88 0.70
CA ARG A 20 12.56 7.12 0.43
C ARG A 20 13.70 8.02 -0.04
N ALA A 21 13.45 8.91 -1.00
CA ALA A 21 14.44 9.85 -1.48
C ALA A 21 14.95 10.73 -0.34
N TYR A 22 14.05 11.27 0.47
CA TYR A 22 14.39 12.10 1.61
C TYR A 22 15.32 11.41 2.60
N HIS A 23 15.03 10.15 2.96
CA HIS A 23 15.84 9.40 3.93
C HIS A 23 17.14 8.82 3.36
N SER A 24 17.25 8.68 2.05
CA SER A 24 18.44 8.10 1.39
C SER A 24 19.44 9.14 0.87
N MET A 25 18.98 10.38 0.68
CA MET A 25 19.82 11.44 0.11
C MET A 25 20.45 12.32 1.20
N PRO A 26 21.67 12.81 0.97
CA PRO A 26 22.24 13.85 1.85
C PRO A 26 21.41 15.13 1.76
N THR A 27 21.57 15.99 2.76
CA THR A 27 20.96 17.32 2.74
C THR A 27 21.55 18.14 1.59
N LEU A 28 20.77 18.32 0.53
CA LEU A 28 21.12 19.14 -0.62
C LEU A 28 20.24 20.39 -0.64
N THR A 29 20.84 21.51 -0.94
CA THR A 29 20.15 22.80 -1.13
C THR A 29 20.49 23.38 -2.50
N ASN A 30 19.55 24.13 -3.08
CA ASN A 30 19.82 24.94 -4.25
C ASN A 30 20.60 26.21 -3.87
N PRO A 31 21.09 27.02 -4.85
CA PRO A 31 21.80 28.27 -4.57
C PRO A 31 21.02 29.31 -3.74
N LYS A 32 19.71 29.16 -3.61
CA LYS A 32 18.83 30.01 -2.79
C LYS A 32 18.62 29.44 -1.37
N GLY A 33 19.31 28.33 -1.01
CA GLY A 33 19.19 27.68 0.30
C GLY A 33 17.93 26.82 0.47
N VAL A 34 17.16 26.57 -0.57
CA VAL A 34 15.97 25.71 -0.50
C VAL A 34 16.40 24.24 -0.51
N PRO A 35 15.91 23.40 0.42
CA PRO A 35 16.15 21.96 0.39
C PRO A 35 15.62 21.31 -0.89
N ILE A 36 16.43 20.47 -1.53
CA ILE A 36 16.08 19.80 -2.79
C ILE A 36 16.48 18.31 -2.81
N GLY A 37 16.98 17.76 -1.73
CA GLY A 37 17.47 16.38 -1.68
C GLY A 37 16.41 15.36 -2.04
N ALA A 38 15.18 15.51 -1.50
CA ALA A 38 14.07 14.62 -1.84
C ALA A 38 13.65 14.77 -3.32
N VAL A 39 13.61 15.99 -3.86
CA VAL A 39 13.29 16.24 -5.28
C VAL A 39 14.31 15.57 -6.18
N PHE A 40 15.59 15.75 -5.90
CA PHE A 40 16.68 15.16 -6.67
C PHE A 40 16.61 13.63 -6.66
N GLY A 41 16.48 13.03 -5.47
CA GLY A 41 16.40 11.58 -5.32
C GLY A 41 15.14 11.01 -5.98
N PHE A 42 13.98 11.63 -5.78
CA PHE A 42 12.72 11.27 -6.42
C PHE A 42 12.84 11.27 -7.95
N THR A 43 13.34 12.36 -8.52
CA THR A 43 13.50 12.50 -9.97
C THR A 43 14.46 11.44 -10.53
N SER A 44 15.59 11.23 -9.86
CA SER A 44 16.57 10.22 -10.25
C SER A 44 16.00 8.80 -10.22
N MET A 45 15.23 8.48 -9.19
CA MET A 45 14.55 7.18 -9.08
C MET A 45 13.49 6.99 -10.16
N LEU A 46 12.68 8.02 -10.48
CA LEU A 46 11.70 7.96 -11.56
C LEU A 46 12.37 7.75 -12.91
N MET A 47 13.41 8.52 -13.23
CA MET A 47 14.13 8.38 -14.50
C MET A 47 14.71 6.97 -14.65
N LYS A 48 15.32 6.44 -13.58
CA LYS A 48 15.83 5.07 -13.57
C LYS A 48 14.70 4.05 -13.77
N LEU A 49 13.61 4.17 -13.04
CA LEU A 49 12.46 3.26 -13.14
C LEU A 49 11.90 3.22 -14.58
N LEU A 50 11.67 4.38 -15.19
CA LEU A 50 11.15 4.49 -16.56
C LEU A 50 12.13 3.90 -17.58
N SER A 51 13.43 4.13 -17.40
CA SER A 51 14.47 3.56 -18.27
C SER A 51 14.55 2.04 -18.18
N ASP A 52 14.45 1.50 -16.97
CA ASP A 52 14.59 0.06 -16.72
C ASP A 52 13.32 -0.71 -17.14
N MET A 53 12.14 -0.19 -16.82
CA MET A 53 10.88 -0.89 -17.04
C MET A 53 10.23 -0.62 -18.41
N LYS A 54 10.55 0.51 -19.06
CA LYS A 54 10.03 0.92 -20.38
C LYS A 54 8.52 0.69 -20.51
N PRO A 55 7.68 1.28 -19.65
CA PRO A 55 6.25 1.08 -19.68
C PRO A 55 5.60 1.70 -20.90
N THR A 56 4.45 1.18 -21.33
CA THR A 56 3.59 1.85 -22.33
C THR A 56 2.82 3.01 -21.68
N HIS A 57 2.47 2.86 -20.41
CA HIS A 57 1.76 3.85 -19.62
C HIS A 57 2.37 3.94 -18.21
N ALA A 58 2.44 5.15 -17.66
CA ALA A 58 2.90 5.38 -16.30
C ALA A 58 2.12 6.53 -15.66
N VAL A 59 1.88 6.44 -14.35
CA VAL A 59 1.18 7.45 -13.56
C VAL A 59 1.79 7.51 -12.16
N VAL A 60 1.85 8.70 -11.58
CA VAL A 60 2.25 8.91 -10.18
C VAL A 60 1.01 9.28 -9.37
N ILE A 61 0.83 8.60 -8.26
CA ILE A 61 -0.30 8.83 -7.36
C ILE A 61 0.21 9.48 -6.08
N PHE A 62 -0.48 10.53 -5.63
CA PHE A 62 -0.22 11.17 -4.34
C PHE A 62 -1.48 11.21 -3.49
N ASP A 63 -1.32 11.26 -2.18
CA ASP A 63 -2.40 11.65 -1.29
C ASP A 63 -2.72 13.14 -1.50
N TYR A 64 -4.01 13.46 -1.57
CA TYR A 64 -4.47 14.84 -1.69
C TYR A 64 -4.26 15.61 -0.38
N GLY A 65 -4.53 14.94 0.75
CA GLY A 65 -4.45 15.55 2.07
C GLY A 65 -4.25 14.52 3.18
N ARG A 66 -4.27 14.99 4.43
CA ARG A 66 -4.08 14.10 5.59
C ARG A 66 -5.39 13.45 6.07
N LYS A 67 -6.55 14.10 5.82
CA LYS A 67 -7.86 13.56 6.19
C LYS A 67 -8.49 12.86 5.00
N ASN A 68 -9.18 11.76 5.30
CA ASN A 68 -9.92 10.97 4.35
C ASN A 68 -11.08 10.28 5.07
N PHE A 69 -11.93 9.56 4.36
CA PHE A 69 -13.11 8.88 4.90
C PHE A 69 -12.81 7.91 6.07
N ARG A 70 -11.59 7.35 6.16
CA ARG A 70 -11.20 6.46 7.26
C ARG A 70 -11.15 7.17 8.61
N HIS A 71 -10.87 8.49 8.61
CA HIS A 71 -10.91 9.29 9.84
C HIS A 71 -12.35 9.52 10.34
N ASP A 72 -13.34 9.51 9.45
CA ASP A 72 -14.74 9.57 9.83
C ASP A 72 -15.22 8.24 10.45
N LEU A 73 -14.68 7.11 9.93
CA LEU A 73 -14.93 5.77 10.49
C LEU A 73 -14.21 5.54 11.83
N TYR A 74 -12.95 6.03 11.92
CA TYR A 74 -12.09 5.83 13.07
C TYR A 74 -11.19 7.05 13.28
N PRO A 75 -11.57 8.00 14.16
CA PRO A 75 -10.82 9.24 14.38
C PRO A 75 -9.34 9.06 14.79
N ALA A 76 -9.00 7.90 15.37
CA ALA A 76 -7.65 7.56 15.76
C ALA A 76 -6.79 6.97 14.62
N TYR A 77 -7.36 6.78 13.41
CA TYR A 77 -6.62 6.30 12.25
C TYR A 77 -5.43 7.20 11.94
N LYS A 78 -4.24 6.62 11.82
CA LYS A 78 -2.95 7.32 11.56
C LYS A 78 -2.62 8.45 12.56
N ALA A 79 -3.29 8.50 13.73
CA ALA A 79 -3.07 9.57 14.71
C ALA A 79 -1.65 9.56 15.30
N ASN A 80 -0.98 8.43 15.29
CA ASN A 80 0.39 8.23 15.77
C ASN A 80 1.48 8.63 14.73
N ARG A 81 1.09 8.94 13.48
CA ARG A 81 2.04 9.35 12.43
C ARG A 81 2.55 10.78 12.69
N PRO A 82 3.87 10.99 12.78
CA PRO A 82 4.43 12.32 12.95
C PRO A 82 4.15 13.20 11.72
N PRO A 83 4.16 14.54 11.87
CA PRO A 83 4.12 15.44 10.74
C PRO A 83 5.34 15.25 9.83
N ALA A 84 5.21 15.62 8.56
CA ALA A 84 6.34 15.62 7.65
C ALA A 84 7.43 16.60 8.16
N PRO A 85 8.73 16.26 8.00
CA PRO A 85 9.84 17.12 8.36
C PRO A 85 9.72 18.52 7.72
N GLU A 86 10.15 19.55 8.45
CA GLU A 86 9.98 20.95 8.01
C GLU A 86 10.72 21.25 6.70
N ASP A 87 11.89 20.66 6.51
CA ASP A 87 12.72 20.80 5.31
C ASP A 87 12.20 19.94 4.12
N LEU A 88 11.31 18.97 4.37
CA LEU A 88 10.64 18.20 3.32
C LEU A 88 9.40 18.92 2.77
N LYS A 89 8.68 19.65 3.62
CA LYS A 89 7.43 20.32 3.21
C LYS A 89 7.57 21.21 1.96
N PRO A 90 8.59 22.08 1.83
CA PRO A 90 8.77 22.90 0.63
C PRO A 90 9.12 22.10 -0.61
N GLN A 91 9.52 20.84 -0.47
CA GLN A 91 9.86 19.97 -1.59
C GLN A 91 8.65 19.27 -2.23
N PHE A 92 7.51 19.15 -1.55
CA PHE A 92 6.33 18.50 -2.11
C PHE A 92 5.80 19.13 -3.42
N PRO A 93 5.67 20.45 -3.54
CA PRO A 93 5.32 21.06 -4.83
C PRO A 93 6.35 20.74 -5.93
N LEU A 94 7.64 20.84 -5.60
CA LEU A 94 8.73 20.62 -6.54
C LEU A 94 8.78 19.15 -7.03
N VAL A 95 8.45 18.19 -6.19
CA VAL A 95 8.32 16.79 -6.57
C VAL A 95 7.23 16.60 -7.62
N ARG A 96 6.08 17.25 -7.44
CA ARG A 96 4.99 17.22 -8.44
C ARG A 96 5.40 17.88 -9.76
N GLU A 97 6.11 19.02 -9.70
CA GLU A 97 6.66 19.67 -10.89
C GLU A 97 7.66 18.77 -11.62
N ALA A 98 8.52 18.07 -10.88
CA ALA A 98 9.48 17.12 -11.47
C ALA A 98 8.77 15.95 -12.19
N ALA A 99 7.72 15.39 -11.60
CA ALA A 99 6.93 14.34 -12.25
C ALA A 99 6.27 14.86 -13.55
N ARG A 100 5.68 16.05 -13.52
CA ARG A 100 5.10 16.69 -14.73
C ARG A 100 6.16 16.97 -15.79
N ALA A 101 7.35 17.41 -15.39
CA ALA A 101 8.46 17.67 -16.32
C ALA A 101 8.95 16.39 -17.01
N LEU A 102 8.76 15.22 -16.38
CA LEU A 102 8.99 13.91 -16.99
C LEU A 102 7.80 13.41 -17.83
N ASN A 103 6.81 14.27 -18.08
CA ASN A 103 5.57 13.95 -18.80
C ASN A 103 4.77 12.81 -18.14
N LEU A 104 4.82 12.71 -16.81
CA LEU A 104 4.03 11.76 -16.06
C LEU A 104 2.73 12.42 -15.57
N PRO A 105 1.56 11.84 -15.87
CA PRO A 105 0.32 12.27 -15.24
C PRO A 105 0.40 12.04 -13.72
N ILE A 106 -0.23 12.95 -12.99
CA ILE A 106 -0.36 12.87 -11.53
C ILE A 106 -1.84 12.74 -11.21
N LEU A 107 -2.18 11.82 -10.32
CA LEU A 107 -3.53 11.71 -9.78
C LEU A 107 -3.48 11.84 -8.25
N GLU A 108 -4.43 12.57 -7.74
CA GLU A 108 -4.74 12.75 -6.33
C GLU A 108 -6.24 13.03 -6.22
N GLN A 109 -6.89 12.54 -5.19
CA GLN A 109 -8.33 12.65 -5.01
C GLN A 109 -8.64 13.06 -3.58
N ASP A 110 -9.45 14.10 -3.42
CA ASP A 110 -9.93 14.49 -2.09
C ASP A 110 -10.73 13.38 -1.44
N ASN A 111 -10.58 13.24 -0.12
CA ASN A 111 -11.21 12.22 0.72
C ASN A 111 -10.73 10.78 0.52
N TYR A 112 -9.76 10.52 -0.36
CA TYR A 112 -9.16 9.21 -0.60
C TYR A 112 -7.65 9.26 -0.40
N GLU A 113 -7.08 8.10 -0.03
CA GLU A 113 -5.64 7.92 0.01
C GLU A 113 -5.08 7.52 -1.36
N ALA A 114 -3.77 7.69 -1.55
CA ALA A 114 -3.09 7.24 -2.75
C ALA A 114 -3.38 5.74 -3.02
N ASP A 115 -3.42 4.91 -1.98
CA ASP A 115 -3.66 3.48 -2.07
C ASP A 115 -5.03 3.13 -2.67
N ASP A 116 -6.08 3.92 -2.36
CA ASP A 116 -7.43 3.73 -2.93
C ASP A 116 -7.43 4.02 -4.44
N ILE A 117 -6.69 5.04 -4.86
CA ILE A 117 -6.55 5.41 -6.27
C ILE A 117 -5.72 4.37 -7.02
N ILE A 118 -4.61 3.90 -6.41
CA ILE A 118 -3.77 2.82 -6.93
C ILE A 118 -4.62 1.57 -7.16
N ALA A 119 -5.41 1.17 -6.15
CA ALA A 119 -6.28 -0.01 -6.23
C ALA A 119 -7.31 0.14 -7.35
N THR A 120 -8.00 1.29 -7.41
CA THR A 120 -8.99 1.59 -8.44
C THR A 120 -8.39 1.49 -9.84
N LEU A 121 -7.22 2.11 -10.07
CA LEU A 121 -6.57 2.09 -11.37
C LEU A 121 -6.05 0.70 -11.74
N ALA A 122 -5.45 -0.01 -10.78
CA ALA A 122 -4.92 -1.34 -11.00
C ALA A 122 -6.03 -2.30 -11.44
N LYS A 123 -7.16 -2.31 -10.74
CA LYS A 123 -8.30 -3.16 -11.09
C LYS A 123 -8.96 -2.76 -12.41
N ARG A 124 -9.08 -1.47 -12.70
CA ARG A 124 -9.60 -1.01 -14.00
C ARG A 124 -8.68 -1.38 -15.17
N ALA A 125 -7.36 -1.26 -14.98
CA ALA A 125 -6.37 -1.65 -15.99
C ALA A 125 -6.37 -3.16 -16.23
N GLU A 126 -6.42 -3.96 -15.16
CA GLU A 126 -6.55 -5.42 -15.24
C GLU A 126 -7.81 -5.84 -16.01
N HIS A 127 -8.96 -5.22 -15.73
CA HIS A 127 -10.21 -5.46 -16.43
C HIS A 127 -10.13 -5.14 -17.94
N ASN A 128 -9.22 -4.26 -18.35
CA ASN A 128 -8.91 -3.93 -19.73
C ASN A 128 -7.69 -4.70 -20.29
N ASP A 129 -7.33 -5.84 -19.70
CA ASP A 129 -6.25 -6.73 -20.12
C ASP A 129 -4.83 -6.14 -20.09
N LEU A 130 -4.60 -5.02 -19.39
CA LEU A 130 -3.26 -4.49 -19.20
C LEU A 130 -2.48 -5.31 -18.15
N LEU A 131 -1.16 -5.37 -18.33
CA LEU A 131 -0.27 -5.79 -17.27
C LEU A 131 -0.02 -4.61 -16.35
N VAL A 132 -0.20 -4.79 -15.05
CA VAL A 132 -0.05 -3.73 -14.04
C VAL A 132 1.15 -4.02 -13.15
N ASN A 133 2.01 -3.03 -13.00
CA ASN A 133 3.06 -3.06 -11.98
C ASN A 133 2.83 -1.89 -11.00
N ILE A 134 2.46 -2.22 -9.77
CA ILE A 134 2.38 -1.24 -8.68
C ILE A 134 3.78 -1.06 -8.09
N VAL A 135 4.30 0.15 -8.14
CA VAL A 135 5.64 0.46 -7.64
C VAL A 135 5.53 1.08 -6.25
N SER A 136 5.59 0.25 -5.24
CA SER A 136 5.53 0.61 -3.83
C SER A 136 6.19 -0.47 -2.97
N SER A 137 6.59 -0.12 -1.74
CA SER A 137 7.02 -1.06 -0.70
C SER A 137 5.93 -1.34 0.33
N ASP A 138 4.76 -0.73 0.17
CA ASP A 138 3.65 -0.91 1.11
C ASP A 138 3.07 -2.32 1.01
N LYS A 139 2.96 -2.96 2.18
CA LYS A 139 2.43 -4.32 2.28
C LYS A 139 0.93 -4.41 2.00
N ASP A 140 0.20 -3.32 2.26
CA ASP A 140 -1.26 -3.33 2.16
C ASP A 140 -1.70 -3.39 0.70
N LEU A 141 -0.91 -2.83 -0.22
CA LEU A 141 -1.12 -2.96 -1.66
C LEU A 141 -0.92 -4.40 -2.18
N MET A 142 -0.30 -5.29 -1.39
CA MET A 142 -0.12 -6.70 -1.79
C MET A 142 -1.45 -7.46 -1.87
N GLN A 143 -2.54 -6.96 -1.26
CA GLN A 143 -3.89 -7.51 -1.41
C GLN A 143 -4.42 -7.40 -2.85
N LEU A 144 -3.83 -6.51 -3.66
CA LEU A 144 -4.24 -6.27 -5.04
C LEU A 144 -3.59 -7.23 -6.04
N ILE A 145 -2.54 -7.95 -5.63
CA ILE A 145 -1.78 -8.85 -6.51
C ILE A 145 -2.68 -9.97 -7.01
N ASP A 146 -2.74 -10.08 -8.33
CA ASP A 146 -3.55 -11.06 -9.05
C ASP A 146 -2.88 -11.36 -10.40
N GLY A 147 -3.52 -12.14 -11.27
CA GLY A 147 -2.97 -12.63 -12.54
C GLY A 147 -2.21 -11.61 -13.38
N ASN A 148 -2.75 -10.41 -13.57
CA ASN A 148 -2.13 -9.34 -14.34
C ASN A 148 -1.54 -8.21 -13.46
N ILE A 149 -1.74 -8.24 -12.15
CA ILE A 149 -1.24 -7.23 -11.21
C ILE A 149 -0.07 -7.81 -10.42
N THR A 150 1.07 -7.15 -10.50
CA THR A 150 2.24 -7.43 -9.66
C THR A 150 2.71 -6.15 -8.99
N MET A 151 3.51 -6.29 -7.93
CA MET A 151 4.20 -5.16 -7.34
C MET A 151 5.70 -5.21 -7.65
N TYR A 152 6.31 -4.05 -7.66
CA TYR A 152 7.76 -3.89 -7.69
C TYR A 152 8.19 -3.10 -6.46
N ASP A 153 8.95 -3.75 -5.59
CA ASP A 153 9.57 -3.10 -4.45
C ASP A 153 10.88 -2.41 -4.88
N PRO A 154 10.90 -1.09 -4.98
CA PRO A 154 12.07 -0.36 -5.45
C PRO A 154 13.21 -0.35 -4.42
N ILE A 155 12.94 -0.72 -3.14
CA ILE A 155 13.95 -0.83 -2.10
C ILE A 155 14.76 -2.10 -2.29
N LYS A 156 14.06 -3.21 -2.50
CA LYS A 156 14.66 -4.53 -2.65
C LYS A 156 15.02 -4.86 -4.09
N ASN A 157 14.64 -4.00 -5.04
CA ASN A 157 14.77 -4.23 -6.46
C ASN A 157 14.17 -5.59 -6.86
N LYS A 158 12.95 -5.87 -6.37
CA LYS A 158 12.31 -7.19 -6.50
C LYS A 158 10.87 -7.05 -6.98
N VAL A 159 10.49 -7.89 -7.95
CA VAL A 159 9.08 -8.10 -8.31
C VAL A 159 8.45 -8.98 -7.24
N ILE A 160 7.23 -8.64 -6.86
CA ILE A 160 6.41 -9.36 -5.89
C ILE A 160 5.15 -9.81 -6.62
N GLY A 161 4.99 -11.11 -6.76
CA GLY A 161 3.80 -11.78 -7.25
C GLY A 161 3.11 -12.58 -6.14
N ALA A 162 2.12 -13.38 -6.51
CA ALA A 162 1.34 -14.18 -5.57
C ALA A 162 2.22 -15.12 -4.72
N LYS A 163 3.25 -15.70 -5.33
CA LYS A 163 4.17 -16.61 -4.65
C LYS A 163 4.95 -15.91 -3.52
N GLU A 164 5.48 -14.71 -3.78
CA GLU A 164 6.21 -13.93 -2.80
C GLU A 164 5.31 -13.47 -1.63
N VAL A 165 4.03 -13.20 -1.91
CA VAL A 165 3.04 -12.90 -0.86
C VAL A 165 2.80 -14.13 0.01
N GLU A 166 2.58 -15.29 -0.59
CA GLU A 166 2.35 -16.53 0.14
C GLU A 166 3.56 -16.95 0.97
N GLU A 167 4.77 -16.84 0.42
CA GLU A 167 6.02 -17.07 1.17
C GLU A 167 6.18 -16.13 2.36
N LYS A 168 5.76 -14.87 2.23
CA LYS A 168 5.92 -13.85 3.27
C LYS A 168 4.84 -13.91 4.34
N PHE A 169 3.58 -14.12 3.95
CA PHE A 169 2.42 -14.00 4.83
C PHE A 169 1.75 -15.33 5.17
N GLY A 170 2.10 -16.43 4.49
CA GLY A 170 1.49 -17.74 4.71
C GLY A 170 0.09 -17.91 4.14
N VAL A 171 -0.37 -16.95 3.34
CA VAL A 171 -1.66 -16.95 2.64
C VAL A 171 -1.51 -16.34 1.24
N PRO A 172 -2.35 -16.71 0.26
CA PRO A 172 -2.38 -16.04 -1.03
C PRO A 172 -2.89 -14.60 -0.91
N PRO A 173 -2.61 -13.71 -1.89
CA PRO A 173 -3.07 -12.31 -1.88
C PRO A 173 -4.55 -12.15 -1.58
N SER A 174 -5.41 -13.01 -2.12
CA SER A 174 -6.87 -12.98 -1.92
C SER A 174 -7.33 -13.16 -0.47
N LYS A 175 -6.47 -13.67 0.42
CA LYS A 175 -6.74 -13.83 1.86
C LYS A 175 -5.95 -12.86 2.73
N LEU A 176 -5.09 -12.03 2.13
CA LEU A 176 -4.21 -11.15 2.88
C LEU A 176 -4.99 -10.09 3.66
N LEU A 177 -6.05 -9.52 3.06
CA LEU A 177 -6.92 -8.57 3.73
C LEU A 177 -7.50 -9.14 5.05
N ASP A 178 -7.98 -10.38 5.03
CA ASP A 178 -8.55 -11.01 6.22
C ASP A 178 -7.50 -11.23 7.32
N VAL A 179 -6.30 -11.64 6.93
CA VAL A 179 -5.17 -11.80 7.87
C VAL A 179 -4.79 -10.46 8.49
N LEU A 180 -4.62 -9.41 7.68
CA LEU A 180 -4.27 -8.07 8.15
C LEU A 180 -5.37 -7.48 9.04
N SER A 181 -6.64 -7.73 8.73
CA SER A 181 -7.79 -7.30 9.54
C SER A 181 -7.79 -7.89 10.95
N MET A 182 -7.32 -9.14 11.08
CA MET A 182 -7.18 -9.78 12.39
C MET A 182 -5.96 -9.29 13.17
N ILE A 183 -4.85 -9.01 12.48
CA ILE A 183 -3.60 -8.55 13.12
C ILE A 183 -3.69 -7.08 13.50
N GLY A 184 -4.33 -6.27 12.66
CA GLY A 184 -4.25 -4.81 12.69
C GLY A 184 -2.94 -4.27 12.14
N ASP A 185 -2.76 -2.97 12.23
CA ASP A 185 -1.54 -2.26 11.86
C ASP A 185 -1.21 -1.14 12.85
N SER A 186 -0.14 -1.33 13.60
CA SER A 186 0.31 -0.33 14.57
C SER A 186 0.84 0.95 13.91
N SER A 187 1.34 0.90 12.67
CA SER A 187 1.82 2.09 11.95
C SER A 187 0.68 3.01 11.53
N ASP A 188 -0.49 2.44 11.26
CA ASP A 188 -1.70 3.16 10.88
C ASP A 188 -2.73 3.24 12.01
N ASN A 189 -2.34 2.75 13.18
CA ASN A 189 -3.21 2.68 14.35
C ASN A 189 -4.52 1.88 14.08
N VAL A 190 -4.42 0.83 13.26
CA VAL A 190 -5.52 -0.11 13.00
C VAL A 190 -5.50 -1.17 14.09
N PRO A 191 -6.60 -1.35 14.85
CA PRO A 191 -6.56 -2.09 16.11
C PRO A 191 -6.36 -3.61 15.98
N GLY A 192 -6.95 -4.26 14.97
CA GLY A 192 -6.97 -5.71 14.87
C GLY A 192 -7.70 -6.40 16.04
N ILE A 193 -7.45 -7.69 16.24
CA ILE A 193 -7.93 -8.45 17.41
C ILE A 193 -6.80 -8.49 18.45
N PRO A 194 -7.02 -8.02 19.69
CA PRO A 194 -5.98 -7.98 20.71
C PRO A 194 -5.32 -9.34 20.96
N GLY A 195 -3.97 -9.35 20.93
CA GLY A 195 -3.19 -10.55 21.14
C GLY A 195 -3.10 -11.50 19.93
N PHE A 196 -3.68 -11.13 18.79
CA PHE A 196 -3.55 -11.86 17.54
C PHE A 196 -2.33 -11.36 16.75
N GLY A 197 -1.38 -12.24 16.56
CA GLY A 197 -0.25 -12.00 15.66
C GLY A 197 -0.40 -12.77 14.36
N PRO A 198 0.58 -12.61 13.43
CA PRO A 198 0.55 -13.25 12.12
C PRO A 198 0.28 -14.76 12.17
N LYS A 199 0.97 -15.49 13.07
CA LYS A 199 0.82 -16.94 13.18
C LYS A 199 -0.61 -17.35 13.49
N THR A 200 -1.28 -16.67 14.43
CA THR A 200 -2.65 -17.00 14.83
C THR A 200 -3.65 -16.64 13.74
N ALA A 201 -3.50 -15.47 13.11
CA ALA A 201 -4.38 -15.02 12.05
C ALA A 201 -4.27 -15.95 10.82
N VAL A 202 -3.07 -16.27 10.38
CA VAL A 202 -2.82 -17.20 9.26
C VAL A 202 -3.38 -18.60 9.52
N GLU A 203 -3.17 -19.14 10.73
CA GLU A 203 -3.74 -20.43 11.13
C GLU A 203 -5.25 -20.46 10.96
N LEU A 204 -5.95 -19.44 11.49
CA LEU A 204 -7.42 -19.37 11.43
C LEU A 204 -7.93 -19.13 10.00
N ILE A 205 -7.32 -18.22 9.25
CA ILE A 205 -7.73 -17.95 7.87
C ILE A 205 -7.48 -19.16 6.97
N ASN A 206 -6.40 -19.90 7.17
CA ASN A 206 -6.17 -21.14 6.42
C ASN A 206 -7.17 -22.26 6.81
N GLN A 207 -7.55 -22.34 8.08
CA GLN A 207 -8.49 -23.33 8.58
C GLN A 207 -9.94 -23.04 8.17
N TYR A 208 -10.38 -21.78 8.28
CA TYR A 208 -11.79 -21.41 8.09
C TYR A 208 -12.07 -20.75 6.74
N GLY A 209 -11.05 -20.24 6.05
CA GLY A 209 -11.15 -19.68 4.70
C GLY A 209 -11.17 -18.15 4.64
N SER A 210 -11.91 -17.47 5.53
CA SER A 210 -12.04 -16.02 5.58
C SER A 210 -12.28 -15.51 7.00
N LEU A 211 -12.17 -14.20 7.22
CA LEU A 211 -12.54 -13.56 8.49
C LEU A 211 -14.01 -13.79 8.81
N ASP A 212 -14.91 -13.66 7.83
CA ASP A 212 -16.34 -13.90 8.06
C ASP A 212 -16.60 -15.33 8.55
N ALA A 213 -15.99 -16.33 7.91
CA ALA A 213 -16.12 -17.71 8.34
C ALA A 213 -15.51 -17.96 9.74
N VAL A 214 -14.43 -17.28 10.11
CA VAL A 214 -13.90 -17.33 11.50
C VAL A 214 -14.90 -16.77 12.49
N LEU A 215 -15.53 -15.63 12.17
CA LEU A 215 -16.51 -14.97 13.03
C LEU A 215 -17.81 -15.78 13.17
N GLU A 216 -18.29 -16.39 12.09
CA GLU A 216 -19.49 -17.23 12.07
C GLU A 216 -19.29 -18.56 12.81
N ARG A 217 -18.12 -19.17 12.64
CA ARG A 217 -17.78 -20.49 13.18
C ARG A 217 -16.92 -20.42 14.43
N THR A 218 -16.96 -19.32 15.15
CA THR A 218 -16.15 -19.08 16.35
C THR A 218 -16.35 -20.18 17.41
N THR A 219 -17.54 -20.78 17.50
CA THR A 219 -17.85 -21.89 18.44
C THR A 219 -17.04 -23.15 18.20
N GLU A 220 -16.49 -23.36 16.99
CA GLU A 220 -15.67 -24.51 16.64
C GLU A 220 -14.20 -24.34 17.11
N ILE A 221 -13.82 -23.15 17.54
CA ILE A 221 -12.46 -22.86 18.01
C ILE A 221 -12.27 -23.49 19.39
N LYS A 222 -11.37 -24.49 19.44
CA LYS A 222 -11.15 -25.32 20.65
C LYS A 222 -10.56 -24.55 21.84
N GLN A 223 -9.74 -23.52 21.57
CA GLN A 223 -9.10 -22.72 22.62
C GLN A 223 -10.09 -21.68 23.16
N ASP A 224 -10.60 -21.90 24.35
CA ASP A 224 -11.61 -21.05 24.99
C ASP A 224 -11.20 -19.57 25.05
N LYS A 225 -9.96 -19.29 25.44
CA LYS A 225 -9.43 -17.93 25.49
C LYS A 225 -9.45 -17.26 24.11
N ARG A 226 -9.01 -17.97 23.04
CA ARG A 226 -8.96 -17.48 21.67
C ARG A 226 -10.39 -17.21 21.15
N ARG A 227 -11.31 -18.16 21.41
CA ARG A 227 -12.72 -18.05 21.06
C ARG A 227 -13.35 -16.82 21.70
N GLN A 228 -13.15 -16.64 23.02
CA GLN A 228 -13.71 -15.50 23.74
C GLN A 228 -13.13 -14.18 23.24
N THR A 229 -11.81 -14.11 22.99
CA THR A 229 -11.19 -12.90 22.46
C THR A 229 -11.78 -12.51 21.09
N ILE A 230 -12.08 -13.47 20.21
CA ILE A 230 -12.73 -13.17 18.92
C ILE A 230 -14.14 -12.63 19.14
N LEU A 231 -14.94 -13.28 20.00
CA LEU A 231 -16.30 -12.85 20.30
C LEU A 231 -16.36 -11.42 20.86
N ASP A 232 -15.47 -11.11 21.78
CA ASP A 232 -15.39 -9.80 22.43
C ASP A 232 -14.90 -8.68 21.50
N ASN A 233 -14.22 -9.03 20.41
CA ASN A 233 -13.59 -8.06 19.50
C ASN A 233 -14.06 -8.19 18.04
N LYS A 234 -15.24 -8.76 17.81
CA LYS A 234 -15.80 -8.94 16.47
C LYS A 234 -15.91 -7.62 15.70
N GLU A 235 -16.53 -6.61 16.33
CA GLU A 235 -16.72 -5.29 15.71
C GLU A 235 -15.39 -4.62 15.40
N GLN A 236 -14.39 -4.80 16.26
CA GLN A 236 -13.05 -4.27 16.05
C GLN A 236 -12.33 -4.91 14.85
N ALA A 237 -12.50 -6.22 14.66
CA ALA A 237 -11.96 -6.91 13.48
C ALA A 237 -12.64 -6.43 12.18
N LEU A 238 -13.96 -6.21 12.21
CA LEU A 238 -14.71 -5.68 11.08
C LEU A 238 -14.34 -4.23 10.77
N LEU A 239 -14.15 -3.40 11.80
CA LEU A 239 -13.62 -2.04 11.64
C LEU A 239 -12.23 -2.07 11.01
N SER A 240 -11.35 -2.92 11.50
CA SER A 240 -9.99 -3.07 10.93
C SER A 240 -10.04 -3.45 9.46
N ARG A 241 -10.94 -4.36 9.06
CA ARG A 241 -11.16 -4.70 7.65
C ARG A 241 -11.59 -3.49 6.83
N GLN A 242 -12.53 -2.67 7.33
CA GLN A 242 -12.96 -1.46 6.62
C GLN A 242 -11.82 -0.45 6.44
N LEU A 243 -10.93 -0.33 7.42
CA LEU A 243 -9.79 0.59 7.38
C LEU A 243 -8.68 0.13 6.42
N ILE A 244 -8.50 -1.19 6.22
CA ILE A 244 -7.43 -1.76 5.40
C ILE A 244 -7.90 -2.05 3.96
N THR A 245 -9.20 -2.17 3.73
CA THR A 245 -9.75 -2.42 2.38
C THR A 245 -9.42 -1.29 1.42
N LEU A 246 -8.95 -1.68 0.23
CA LEU A 246 -8.61 -0.81 -0.88
C LEU A 246 -9.59 -0.99 -2.06
#